data_2e52397ccb09a0c0a7579a78a8e7d372
#
_entry.id   2e52397ccb09a0c0a7579a78a8e7d372
#
_cell.length_a   1.000
_cell.length_b   1.000
_cell.length_c   1.000
_cell.angle_alpha   90.00
_cell.angle_beta   90.00
_cell.angle_gamma   90.00
#
_symmetry.space_group_name_H-M   'P 1'
#
loop_
_entity.id
_entity.type
_entity.pdbx_description
1 polymer ?
#
loop_
_entity_poly.entity_id
_entity_poly.type
_entity_poly.pdbx_seq_one_letter_code
_entity_poly.pdbx_strand_id
1 'polypeptide(L)'
;MSTSALEKGHEIAHALNPDLKTILDERYEDIIPGFTDTLFEFAYGRLYARDGLDLKTRQLATIAALTALGGQTTPQLKINIEHALAAGTSKREISEVIFQMSVYGGMPAAINGLNAAKEVFAEH
;
A
#
# COMPACT_ATOMS: atom_id res chain seq x y z
N MET A 1 -4.18 22.39 -19.00
CA MET A 1 -4.86 21.10 -19.19
C MET A 1 -4.75 20.25 -17.93
N SER A 2 -5.84 19.61 -17.57
CA SER A 2 -5.82 18.74 -16.40
C SER A 2 -5.14 17.41 -16.71
N THR A 3 -4.43 16.86 -15.73
CA THR A 3 -3.82 15.54 -15.82
C THR A 3 -4.92 14.47 -15.77
N SER A 4 -4.85 13.46 -16.62
CA SER A 4 -5.80 12.36 -16.59
C SER A 4 -5.60 11.51 -15.33
N ALA A 5 -6.62 10.73 -14.96
CA ALA A 5 -6.52 9.82 -13.82
C ALA A 5 -5.41 8.79 -14.03
N LEU A 6 -5.24 8.29 -15.25
CA LEU A 6 -4.16 7.35 -15.56
C LEU A 6 -2.78 7.99 -15.40
N GLU A 7 -2.59 9.20 -15.94
CA GLU A 7 -1.31 9.91 -15.79
C GLU A 7 -1.01 10.18 -14.32
N LYS A 8 -2.00 10.64 -13.57
CA LYS A 8 -1.87 10.90 -12.14
C LYS A 8 -1.57 9.62 -11.36
N GLY A 9 -2.19 8.52 -11.76
CA GLY A 9 -1.94 7.21 -11.18
C GLY A 9 -0.50 6.76 -11.36
N HIS A 10 0.06 6.95 -12.56
CA HIS A 10 1.46 6.64 -12.83
C HIS A 10 2.40 7.52 -11.99
N GLU A 11 2.10 8.80 -11.85
CA GLU A 11 2.88 9.72 -11.02
C GLU A 11 2.95 9.25 -9.56
N ILE A 12 1.79 8.97 -8.97
CA ILE A 12 1.71 8.58 -7.55
C ILE A 12 2.36 7.21 -7.34
N ALA A 13 2.09 6.25 -8.21
CA ALA A 13 2.69 4.92 -8.12
C ALA A 13 4.22 5.01 -8.21
N HIS A 14 4.74 5.81 -9.13
CA HIS A 14 6.19 5.99 -9.28
C HIS A 14 6.81 6.63 -8.04
N ALA A 15 6.13 7.60 -7.44
CA ALA A 15 6.62 8.24 -6.21
C ALA A 15 6.70 7.28 -5.04
N LEU A 16 5.76 6.31 -4.96
CA LEU A 16 5.74 5.30 -3.90
C LEU A 16 6.73 4.16 -4.17
N ASN A 17 6.81 3.73 -5.41
CA ASN A 17 7.69 2.63 -5.82
C ASN A 17 7.99 2.74 -7.32
N PRO A 18 9.18 3.26 -7.70
CA PRO A 18 9.53 3.43 -9.11
C PRO A 18 9.48 2.15 -9.95
N ASP A 19 9.64 0.99 -9.31
CA ASP A 19 9.66 -0.30 -10.00
C ASP A 19 8.30 -0.98 -10.10
N LEU A 20 7.27 -0.39 -9.49
CA LEU A 20 5.96 -1.04 -9.36
C LEU A 20 5.36 -1.40 -10.72
N LYS A 21 5.41 -0.48 -11.69
CA LYS A 21 4.88 -0.74 -13.03
C LYS A 21 5.53 -1.97 -13.66
N THR A 22 6.85 -2.04 -13.62
CA THR A 22 7.61 -3.16 -14.21
C THR A 22 7.26 -4.47 -13.51
N ILE A 23 7.20 -4.46 -12.19
CA ILE A 23 6.87 -5.66 -11.41
C ILE A 23 5.48 -6.18 -11.76
N LEU A 24 4.49 -5.30 -11.81
CA LEU A 24 3.11 -5.69 -12.09
C LEU A 24 2.92 -6.12 -13.54
N ASP A 25 3.56 -5.43 -14.49
CA ASP A 25 3.49 -5.81 -15.90
C ASP A 25 4.09 -7.21 -16.12
N GLU A 26 5.22 -7.49 -15.50
CA GLU A 26 5.87 -8.80 -15.62
C GLU A 26 5.03 -9.93 -15.02
N ARG A 27 4.29 -9.63 -13.95
CA ARG A 27 3.49 -10.65 -13.26
C ARG A 27 2.14 -10.90 -13.90
N TYR A 28 1.47 -9.87 -14.39
CA TYR A 28 0.04 -9.96 -14.67
C TYR A 28 -0.39 -9.60 -16.08
N GLU A 29 0.42 -8.87 -16.84
CA GLU A 29 0.00 -8.41 -18.17
C GLU A 29 -0.33 -9.58 -19.11
N ASP A 30 0.35 -10.72 -18.96
CA ASP A 30 0.13 -11.90 -19.79
C ASP A 30 -1.21 -12.61 -19.49
N ILE A 31 -1.70 -12.50 -18.26
CA ILE A 31 -2.98 -13.15 -17.88
C ILE A 31 -4.14 -12.15 -17.82
N ILE A 32 -3.89 -10.88 -17.54
CA ILE A 32 -4.91 -9.83 -17.51
C ILE A 32 -4.35 -8.60 -18.22
N PRO A 33 -4.50 -8.53 -19.55
CA PRO A 33 -4.01 -7.35 -20.30
C PRO A 33 -4.62 -6.07 -19.76
N GLY A 34 -3.79 -5.07 -19.52
CA GLY A 34 -4.22 -3.78 -18.98
C GLY A 34 -4.32 -3.75 -17.45
N PHE A 35 -3.86 -4.80 -16.76
CA PHE A 35 -3.95 -4.87 -15.30
C PHE A 35 -3.34 -3.66 -14.62
N THR A 36 -2.10 -3.32 -14.95
CA THR A 36 -1.37 -2.23 -14.30
C THR A 36 -2.05 -0.89 -14.54
N ASP A 37 -2.45 -0.60 -15.79
CA ASP A 37 -3.13 0.66 -16.10
C ASP A 37 -4.46 0.77 -15.36
N THR A 38 -5.21 -0.32 -15.27
CA THR A 38 -6.48 -0.32 -14.54
C THR A 38 -6.26 -0.02 -13.06
N LEU A 39 -5.29 -0.70 -12.45
CA LEU A 39 -4.94 -0.48 -11.04
C LEU A 39 -4.48 0.97 -10.82
N PHE A 40 -3.58 1.46 -11.65
CA PHE A 40 -3.03 2.80 -11.48
C PHE A 40 -4.08 3.88 -11.69
N GLU A 41 -4.94 3.72 -12.68
CA GLU A 41 -6.02 4.69 -12.90
C GLU A 41 -6.99 4.70 -11.72
N PHE A 42 -7.47 3.54 -11.29
CA PHE A 42 -8.47 3.45 -10.23
C PHE A 42 -7.90 3.79 -8.85
N ALA A 43 -6.92 3.02 -8.40
CA ALA A 43 -6.44 3.13 -7.01
C ALA A 43 -5.60 4.38 -6.79
N TYR A 44 -4.62 4.62 -7.64
CA TYR A 44 -3.70 5.74 -7.43
C TYR A 44 -4.22 7.02 -8.06
N GLY A 45 -4.81 6.95 -9.25
CA GLY A 45 -5.24 8.13 -9.97
C GLY A 45 -6.57 8.70 -9.50
N ARG A 46 -7.49 7.84 -9.07
CA ARG A 46 -8.83 8.28 -8.65
C ARG A 46 -9.01 8.29 -7.13
N LEU A 47 -8.43 7.35 -6.41
CA LEU A 47 -8.59 7.28 -4.96
C LEU A 47 -7.47 7.99 -4.20
N TYR A 48 -6.23 7.58 -4.41
CA TYR A 48 -5.09 8.12 -3.66
C TYR A 48 -4.78 9.57 -4.02
N ALA A 49 -5.23 10.03 -5.18
CA ALA A 49 -5.05 11.42 -5.61
C ALA A 49 -6.11 12.39 -5.08
N ARG A 50 -7.12 11.88 -4.36
CA ARG A 50 -8.18 12.75 -3.82
C ARG A 50 -7.67 13.63 -2.70
N ASP A 51 -8.23 14.85 -2.60
CA ASP A 51 -7.79 15.87 -1.64
C ASP A 51 -8.15 15.58 -0.17
N GLY A 52 -9.17 14.79 0.09
CA GLY A 52 -9.73 14.64 1.44
C GLY A 52 -8.77 14.08 2.49
N LEU A 53 -7.78 13.29 2.08
CA LEU A 53 -6.74 12.72 2.94
C LEU A 53 -5.40 12.80 2.22
N ASP A 54 -4.34 13.03 2.95
CA ASP A 54 -3.01 12.99 2.35
C ASP A 54 -2.56 11.54 2.10
N LEU A 55 -1.51 11.38 1.33
CA LEU A 55 -1.04 10.05 0.93
C LEU A 55 -0.55 9.22 2.12
N LYS A 56 0.10 9.86 3.06
CA LYS A 56 0.56 9.22 4.29
C LYS A 56 -0.61 8.61 5.07
N THR A 57 -1.68 9.37 5.28
CA THR A 57 -2.87 8.92 5.99
C THR A 57 -3.56 7.78 5.22
N ARG A 58 -3.63 7.88 3.89
CA ARG A 58 -4.21 6.81 3.07
C ARG A 58 -3.44 5.51 3.21
N GLN A 59 -2.11 5.58 3.26
CA GLN A 59 -1.29 4.38 3.45
C GLN A 59 -1.50 3.76 4.84
N LEU A 60 -1.62 4.57 5.87
CA LEU A 60 -1.91 4.06 7.22
C LEU A 60 -3.27 3.37 7.27
N ALA A 61 -4.29 3.94 6.62
CA ALA A 61 -5.61 3.32 6.53
C ALA A 61 -5.56 1.97 5.80
N THR A 62 -4.77 1.90 4.72
CA THR A 62 -4.58 0.66 3.97
C THR A 62 -3.90 -0.41 4.83
N ILE A 63 -2.87 -0.03 5.57
CA ILE A 63 -2.16 -0.94 6.49
C ILE A 63 -3.13 -1.48 7.54
N ALA A 64 -3.97 -0.62 8.12
CA ALA A 64 -4.97 -1.04 9.09
C ALA A 64 -5.92 -2.09 8.50
N ALA A 65 -6.45 -1.83 7.31
CA ALA A 65 -7.38 -2.75 6.64
C ALA A 65 -6.72 -4.10 6.35
N LEU A 66 -5.51 -4.07 5.77
CA LEU A 66 -4.79 -5.30 5.42
C LEU A 66 -4.42 -6.12 6.65
N THR A 67 -4.03 -5.46 7.74
CA THR A 67 -3.74 -6.14 9.01
C THR A 67 -4.99 -6.82 9.55
N ALA A 68 -6.11 -6.11 9.60
CA ALA A 68 -7.36 -6.63 10.16
C ALA A 68 -7.91 -7.82 9.36
N LEU A 69 -7.63 -7.88 8.05
CA LEU A 69 -8.07 -9.00 7.21
C LEU A 69 -7.32 -10.31 7.51
N GLY A 70 -6.20 -10.23 8.21
CA GLY A 70 -5.48 -11.41 8.67
C GLY A 70 -4.28 -11.79 7.81
N GLY A 71 -3.64 -12.92 8.17
CA GLY A 71 -2.36 -13.32 7.58
C GLY A 71 -2.38 -13.56 6.07
N GLN A 72 -3.54 -13.79 5.49
CA GLN A 72 -3.69 -13.99 4.04
C GLN A 72 -3.25 -12.76 3.24
N THR A 73 -3.25 -11.58 3.84
CA THR A 73 -2.85 -10.33 3.18
C THR A 73 -1.38 -9.98 3.41
N THR A 74 -0.62 -10.83 4.08
CA THR A 74 0.77 -10.52 4.44
C THR A 74 1.63 -10.03 3.27
N PRO A 75 1.62 -10.68 2.10
CA PRO A 75 2.43 -10.17 0.98
C PRO A 75 2.06 -8.74 0.56
N GLN A 76 0.77 -8.46 0.47
CA GLN A 76 0.29 -7.13 0.11
C GLN A 76 0.57 -6.11 1.22
N LEU A 77 0.44 -6.53 2.48
CA LEU A 77 0.75 -5.68 3.63
C LEU A 77 2.21 -5.21 3.58
N LYS A 78 3.14 -6.11 3.28
CA LYS A 78 4.56 -5.75 3.16
C LYS A 78 4.78 -4.68 2.09
N ILE A 79 4.13 -4.83 0.94
CA ILE A 79 4.21 -3.85 -0.14
C ILE A 79 3.71 -2.49 0.34
N ASN A 80 2.58 -2.46 1.03
CA ASN A 80 2.00 -1.20 1.50
C ASN A 80 2.77 -0.58 2.66
N ILE A 81 3.47 -1.38 3.47
CA ILE A 81 4.41 -0.83 4.46
C ILE A 81 5.56 -0.11 3.76
N GLU A 82 6.10 -0.68 2.68
CA GLU A 82 7.12 -0.01 1.86
C GLU A 82 6.59 1.32 1.32
N HIS A 83 5.37 1.32 0.78
CA HIS A 83 4.73 2.52 0.25
C HIS A 83 4.50 3.57 1.35
N ALA A 84 4.13 3.14 2.56
CA ALA A 84 3.94 4.05 3.68
C ALA A 84 5.25 4.74 4.07
N LEU A 85 6.35 3.97 4.12
CA LEU A 85 7.66 4.55 4.40
C LEU A 85 8.05 5.57 3.32
N ALA A 86 7.79 5.24 2.04
CA ALA A 86 8.06 6.15 0.93
C ALA A 86 7.22 7.44 1.02
N ALA A 87 6.01 7.35 1.59
CA ALA A 87 5.13 8.50 1.79
C ALA A 87 5.47 9.32 3.04
N GLY A 88 6.51 8.93 3.78
CA GLY A 88 6.97 9.68 4.94
C GLY A 88 6.42 9.21 6.29
N THR A 89 5.75 8.06 6.32
CA THR A 89 5.25 7.48 7.56
C THR A 89 6.42 6.87 8.35
N SER A 90 6.44 7.06 9.66
CA SER A 90 7.48 6.50 10.50
C SER A 90 7.21 5.02 10.81
N LYS A 91 8.28 4.28 11.12
CA LYS A 91 8.16 2.90 11.59
C LYS A 91 7.27 2.81 12.82
N ARG A 92 7.35 3.79 13.72
CA ARG A 92 6.51 3.83 14.93
C ARG A 92 5.04 4.00 14.57
N GLU A 93 4.71 4.91 13.67
CA GLU A 93 3.32 5.11 13.24
C GLU A 93 2.73 3.84 12.63
N ILE A 94 3.48 3.17 11.77
CA ILE A 94 3.06 1.92 11.16
C ILE A 94 2.79 0.86 12.24
N SER A 95 3.71 0.73 13.19
CA SER A 95 3.61 -0.26 14.25
C SER A 95 2.41 -0.01 15.15
N GLU A 96 2.14 1.26 15.50
CA GLU A 96 1.00 1.63 16.32
C GLU A 96 -0.33 1.32 15.65
N VAL A 97 -0.43 1.60 14.34
CA VAL A 97 -1.63 1.29 13.56
C VAL A 97 -1.88 -0.22 13.53
N ILE A 98 -0.84 -1.00 13.27
CA ILE A 98 -0.94 -2.46 13.25
C ILE A 98 -1.39 -2.98 14.62
N PHE A 99 -0.79 -2.49 15.68
CA PHE A 99 -1.14 -2.91 17.04
C PHE A 99 -2.59 -2.57 17.40
N GLN A 100 -3.07 -1.41 16.95
CA GLN A 100 -4.47 -1.01 17.16
C GLN A 100 -5.45 -2.00 16.54
N MET A 101 -5.08 -2.67 15.46
CA MET A 101 -5.93 -3.67 14.81
C MET A 101 -6.12 -4.93 15.66
N SER A 102 -5.37 -5.09 16.75
CA SER A 102 -5.60 -6.18 17.70
C SER A 102 -7.01 -6.14 18.33
N VAL A 103 -7.59 -4.93 18.41
CA VAL A 103 -8.95 -4.74 18.94
C VAL A 103 -10.00 -5.15 17.93
N TYR A 104 -9.76 -4.87 16.63
CA TYR A 104 -10.78 -5.02 15.58
C TYR A 104 -10.59 -6.26 14.73
N GLY A 105 -9.37 -6.74 14.56
CA GLY A 105 -9.07 -7.93 13.78
C GLY A 105 -8.54 -9.11 14.60
N GLY A 106 -8.31 -8.89 15.90
CA GLY A 106 -7.78 -9.90 16.81
C GLY A 106 -6.27 -9.82 16.97
N MET A 107 -5.80 -10.25 18.15
CA MET A 107 -4.36 -10.23 18.46
C MET A 107 -3.52 -11.05 17.47
N PRO A 108 -3.95 -12.24 17.00
CA PRO A 108 -3.17 -12.97 16.00
C PRO A 108 -2.96 -12.19 14.72
N ALA A 109 -3.96 -11.44 14.26
CA ALA A 109 -3.82 -10.59 13.06
C ALA A 109 -2.77 -9.49 13.27
N ALA A 110 -2.79 -8.86 14.45
CA ALA A 110 -1.79 -7.83 14.80
C ALA A 110 -0.39 -8.43 14.87
N ILE A 111 -0.25 -9.62 15.44
CA ILE A 111 1.05 -10.31 15.52
C ILE A 111 1.59 -10.61 14.14
N ASN A 112 0.76 -11.14 13.24
CA ASN A 112 1.15 -11.38 11.85
C ASN A 112 1.58 -10.07 11.17
N GLY A 113 0.83 -9.00 11.42
CA GLY A 113 1.17 -7.68 10.86
C GLY A 113 2.48 -7.13 11.40
N LEU A 114 2.72 -7.25 12.69
CA LEU A 114 3.98 -6.79 13.30
C LEU A 114 5.17 -7.60 12.80
N ASN A 115 5.00 -8.90 12.58
CA ASN A 115 6.06 -9.71 11.99
C ASN A 115 6.37 -9.29 10.57
N ALA A 116 5.35 -9.00 9.77
CA ALA A 116 5.53 -8.46 8.41
C ALA A 116 6.28 -7.12 8.44
N ALA A 117 5.88 -6.24 9.36
CA ALA A 117 6.54 -4.93 9.51
C ALA A 117 8.01 -5.08 9.89
N LYS A 118 8.33 -5.99 10.81
CA LYS A 118 9.72 -6.23 11.22
C LYS A 118 10.59 -6.67 10.05
N GLU A 119 10.05 -7.51 9.17
CA GLU A 119 10.79 -7.95 7.97
C GLU A 119 11.09 -6.79 7.04
N VAL A 120 10.09 -5.93 6.80
CA VAL A 120 10.27 -4.74 5.97
C VAL A 120 11.25 -3.76 6.63
N PHE A 121 11.08 -3.51 7.92
CA PHE A 121 11.92 -2.55 8.64
C PHE A 121 13.40 -2.97 8.67
N ALA A 122 13.67 -4.26 8.61
CA ALA A 122 15.04 -4.76 8.61
C ALA A 122 15.83 -4.31 7.37
N GLU A 123 15.14 -3.94 6.30
CA GLU A 123 15.73 -3.46 5.05
C GLU A 123 15.78 -1.93 4.96
N HIS A 124 15.34 -1.26 6.01
CA HIS A 124 15.29 0.22 6.05
C HIS A 124 16.00 0.79 7.33
#